data_bb6859566c9455c282738e97dcb55112
#
_entry.id   bb6859566c9455c282738e97dcb55112
#
_cell.length_a   1.000
_cell.length_b   1.000
_cell.length_c   1.000
_cell.angle_alpha   90.00
_cell.angle_beta   90.00
_cell.angle_gamma   90.00
#
_symmetry.space_group_name_H-M   'P 1'
#
loop_
_entity.id
_entity.type
_entity.pdbx_description
1 polymer ?
#
loop_
_entity_poly.entity_id
_entity_poly.type
_entity_poly.pdbx_seq_one_letter_code
_entity_poly.pdbx_strand_id
1 'polypeptide(L)'
;HGAAFAAARVPVAWQVPPRSSQEPVLVLNGNQALGLGVLASGMEMVAMYPITPATSVSHYLARAFQTVGGYMHQAEDEIAAIGFAIGASYAGKTACTITSGPGLALKTEFLGYAVMAEIPLVVINVQRGGPSTGLPTKVEQGDLLAALYGQPGDTPKVVLAPATIEECFHFVILARKL
;
A
#
# COMPACT_ATOMS: atom_id res chain seq x y z
N HIS A 1 -9.55 -26.65 -15.49
CA HIS A 1 -9.32 -26.89 -16.93
C HIS A 1 -7.82 -26.85 -17.30
N GLY A 2 -7.03 -25.83 -16.89
CA GLY A 2 -5.61 -25.68 -17.27
C GLY A 2 -4.72 -26.82 -16.82
N ALA A 3 -4.88 -27.31 -15.58
CA ALA A 3 -4.07 -28.42 -15.03
C ALA A 3 -4.31 -29.73 -15.80
N ALA A 4 -5.56 -30.06 -16.12
CA ALA A 4 -5.89 -31.25 -16.89
C ALA A 4 -5.36 -31.18 -18.34
N PHE A 5 -5.40 -30.00 -18.96
CA PHE A 5 -4.83 -29.75 -20.28
C PHE A 5 -3.30 -29.92 -20.30
N ALA A 6 -2.63 -29.36 -19.28
CA ALA A 6 -1.18 -29.47 -19.14
C ALA A 6 -0.74 -30.94 -18.91
N ALA A 7 -1.42 -31.63 -18.02
CA ALA A 7 -1.13 -33.04 -17.72
C ALA A 7 -1.25 -33.96 -18.95
N ALA A 8 -2.13 -33.63 -19.89
CA ALA A 8 -2.34 -34.41 -21.12
C ALA A 8 -1.33 -34.12 -22.24
N ARG A 9 -0.58 -32.99 -22.18
CA ARG A 9 0.22 -32.51 -23.31
C ARG A 9 1.66 -32.16 -23.00
N VAL A 10 2.02 -31.98 -21.75
CA VAL A 10 3.38 -31.60 -21.35
C VAL A 10 3.93 -32.70 -20.46
N PRO A 11 4.99 -33.40 -20.85
CA PRO A 11 5.70 -34.29 -19.93
C PRO A 11 6.27 -33.41 -18.80
N VAL A 12 5.75 -33.57 -17.58
CA VAL A 12 6.18 -32.79 -16.42
C VAL A 12 7.57 -33.30 -16.00
N ALA A 13 8.60 -32.61 -16.45
CA ALA A 13 9.99 -32.87 -16.04
C ALA A 13 10.34 -32.26 -14.68
N TRP A 14 9.51 -31.32 -14.19
CA TRP A 14 9.79 -30.59 -12.96
C TRP A 14 8.67 -30.78 -11.97
N GLN A 15 9.03 -31.14 -10.73
CA GLN A 15 8.10 -31.21 -9.61
C GLN A 15 8.61 -30.28 -8.50
N VAL A 16 7.73 -29.42 -8.02
CA VAL A 16 8.00 -28.67 -6.79
C VAL A 16 7.72 -29.62 -5.63
N PRO A 17 8.72 -29.89 -4.76
CA PRO A 17 8.51 -30.78 -3.63
C PRO A 17 7.41 -30.20 -2.71
N PRO A 18 6.59 -31.06 -2.09
CA PRO A 18 5.60 -30.59 -1.14
C PRO A 18 6.30 -29.92 0.05
N ARG A 19 5.67 -28.89 0.60
CA ARG A 19 6.16 -28.25 1.82
C ARG A 19 6.15 -29.25 2.98
N SER A 20 7.25 -29.33 3.72
CA SER A 20 7.40 -30.24 4.86
C SER A 20 6.61 -29.81 6.11
N SER A 21 6.24 -28.53 6.22
CA SER A 21 5.46 -27.99 7.34
C SER A 21 3.97 -28.19 7.12
N GLN A 22 3.27 -28.67 8.15
CA GLN A 22 1.81 -28.80 8.19
C GLN A 22 1.14 -27.55 8.77
N GLU A 23 1.91 -26.53 9.14
CA GLU A 23 1.34 -25.27 9.65
C GLU A 23 0.54 -24.56 8.58
N PRO A 24 -0.61 -23.97 8.96
CA PRO A 24 -1.42 -23.20 8.03
C PRO A 24 -0.60 -22.03 7.46
N VAL A 25 -0.68 -21.83 6.16
CA VAL A 25 -0.01 -20.70 5.48
C VAL A 25 -1.00 -19.94 4.64
N LEU A 26 -0.79 -18.63 4.55
CA LEU A 26 -1.51 -17.77 3.63
C LEU A 26 -0.65 -17.58 2.38
N VAL A 27 -1.28 -17.71 1.22
CA VAL A 27 -0.66 -17.36 -0.07
C VAL A 27 -1.19 -15.99 -0.47
N LEU A 28 -0.33 -14.99 -0.40
CA LEU A 28 -0.66 -13.59 -0.62
C LEU A 28 0.33 -12.94 -1.59
N ASN A 29 -0.11 -11.91 -2.27
CA ASN A 29 0.81 -10.93 -2.88
C ASN A 29 1.04 -9.74 -1.93
N GLY A 30 2.05 -8.89 -2.24
CA GLY A 30 2.40 -7.75 -1.40
C GLY A 30 1.24 -6.79 -1.14
N ASN A 31 0.39 -6.52 -2.13
CA ASN A 31 -0.77 -5.64 -1.96
C ASN A 31 -1.83 -6.22 -1.01
N GLN A 32 -2.04 -7.53 -1.03
CA GLN A 32 -2.92 -8.20 -0.07
C GLN A 32 -2.31 -8.18 1.34
N ALA A 33 -1.00 -8.37 1.45
CA ALA A 33 -0.29 -8.27 2.72
C ALA A 33 -0.35 -6.85 3.30
N LEU A 34 -0.17 -5.80 2.48
CA LEU A 34 -0.39 -4.41 2.88
C LEU A 34 -1.81 -4.18 3.41
N GLY A 35 -2.82 -4.67 2.68
CA GLY A 35 -4.21 -4.56 3.10
C GLY A 35 -4.49 -5.26 4.44
N LEU A 36 -3.96 -6.47 4.64
CA LEU A 36 -4.03 -7.17 5.92
C LEU A 36 -3.31 -6.40 7.03
N GLY A 37 -2.15 -5.79 6.74
CA GLY A 37 -1.43 -4.93 7.68
C GLY A 37 -2.25 -3.72 8.12
N VAL A 38 -2.97 -3.08 7.18
CA VAL A 38 -3.90 -1.99 7.50
C VAL A 38 -4.98 -2.45 8.47
N LEU A 39 -5.62 -3.60 8.21
CA LEU A 39 -6.64 -4.15 9.10
C LEU A 39 -6.06 -4.51 10.47
N ALA A 40 -4.94 -5.21 10.52
CA ALA A 40 -4.29 -5.66 11.74
C ALA A 40 -3.74 -4.50 12.58
N SER A 41 -3.38 -3.38 11.95
CA SER A 41 -2.95 -2.16 12.65
C SER A 41 -4.10 -1.39 13.32
N GLY A 42 -5.34 -1.73 13.02
CA GLY A 42 -6.52 -1.03 13.54
C GLY A 42 -6.76 0.32 12.88
N MET A 43 -6.31 0.53 11.64
CA MET A 43 -6.65 1.73 10.90
C MET A 43 -8.14 1.77 10.57
N GLU A 44 -8.78 2.90 10.94
CA GLU A 44 -10.23 3.09 10.81
C GLU A 44 -10.62 3.72 9.47
N MET A 45 -9.73 4.52 8.88
CA MET A 45 -10.01 5.33 7.70
C MET A 45 -8.92 5.16 6.65
N VAL A 46 -9.32 4.90 5.42
CA VAL A 46 -8.42 4.83 4.26
C VAL A 46 -8.96 5.73 3.16
N ALA A 47 -8.14 6.64 2.68
CA ALA A 47 -8.50 7.48 1.54
C ALA A 47 -7.55 7.22 0.36
N MET A 48 -8.10 7.14 -0.84
CA MET A 48 -7.33 6.85 -2.04
C MET A 48 -7.94 7.48 -3.29
N TYR A 49 -7.14 7.59 -4.31
CA TYR A 49 -7.55 7.75 -5.69
C TYR A 49 -7.00 6.58 -6.51
N PRO A 50 -7.77 5.99 -7.43
CA PRO A 50 -7.34 4.82 -8.17
C PRO A 50 -6.07 5.06 -9.00
N ILE A 51 -5.03 4.30 -8.72
CA ILE A 51 -3.77 4.33 -9.47
C ILE A 51 -3.13 2.94 -9.48
N THR A 52 -2.74 2.44 -10.64
CA THR A 52 -2.03 1.17 -10.79
C THR A 52 -0.58 1.30 -10.32
N PRO A 53 -0.04 0.34 -9.52
CA PRO A 53 -0.65 -0.91 -9.07
C PRO A 53 -1.33 -0.84 -7.70
N ALA A 54 -1.41 0.33 -7.06
CA ALA A 54 -1.90 0.52 -5.70
C ALA A 54 -3.40 0.21 -5.52
N THR A 55 -4.21 0.35 -6.57
CA THR A 55 -5.67 0.16 -6.52
C THR A 55 -6.09 -1.21 -5.99
N SER A 56 -5.29 -2.26 -6.18
CA SER A 56 -5.63 -3.59 -5.69
C SER A 56 -5.60 -3.71 -4.16
N VAL A 57 -4.78 -2.91 -3.46
CA VAL A 57 -4.83 -2.77 -1.99
C VAL A 57 -6.18 -2.21 -1.57
N SER A 58 -6.61 -1.16 -2.25
CA SER A 58 -7.88 -0.48 -1.97
C SER A 58 -9.09 -1.38 -2.23
N HIS A 59 -9.09 -2.14 -3.33
CA HIS A 59 -10.15 -3.11 -3.61
C HIS A 59 -10.22 -4.22 -2.55
N TYR A 60 -9.08 -4.66 -2.04
CA TYR A 60 -9.03 -5.61 -0.94
C TYR A 60 -9.67 -5.03 0.32
N LEU A 61 -9.27 -3.81 0.71
CA LEU A 61 -9.79 -3.13 1.90
C LEU A 61 -11.27 -2.77 1.79
N ALA A 62 -11.75 -2.34 0.62
CA ALA A 62 -13.14 -2.01 0.41
C ALA A 62 -14.08 -3.19 0.70
N ARG A 63 -13.62 -4.43 0.45
CA ARG A 63 -14.36 -5.65 0.79
C ARG A 63 -14.21 -6.00 2.27
N ALA A 64 -13.00 -5.93 2.80
CA ALA A 64 -12.70 -6.34 4.17
C ALA A 64 -13.38 -5.41 5.19
N PHE A 65 -13.40 -4.11 4.97
CA PHE A 65 -14.05 -3.13 5.86
C PHE A 65 -15.56 -3.35 6.00
N GLN A 66 -16.22 -3.95 5.03
CA GLN A 66 -17.63 -4.33 5.15
C GLN A 66 -17.89 -5.35 6.28
N THR A 67 -16.87 -6.15 6.60
CA THR A 67 -17.00 -7.22 7.61
C THR A 67 -16.41 -6.81 8.97
N VAL A 68 -15.29 -6.09 8.97
CA VAL A 68 -14.56 -5.79 10.22
C VAL A 68 -14.79 -4.36 10.72
N GLY A 69 -15.51 -3.54 9.98
CA GLY A 69 -15.64 -2.11 10.25
C GLY A 69 -14.46 -1.31 9.69
N GLY A 70 -14.65 -0.01 9.59
CA GLY A 70 -13.73 0.92 8.95
C GLY A 70 -14.39 1.63 7.77
N TYR A 71 -13.73 2.63 7.26
CA TYR A 71 -14.26 3.45 6.18
C TYR A 71 -13.23 3.65 5.08
N MET A 72 -13.64 3.38 3.85
CA MET A 72 -12.83 3.62 2.67
C MET A 72 -13.44 4.74 1.83
N HIS A 73 -12.65 5.78 1.61
CA HIS A 73 -13.01 6.92 0.78
C HIS A 73 -12.24 6.91 -0.54
N GLN A 74 -12.96 6.87 -1.65
CA GLN A 74 -12.40 7.16 -2.95
C GLN A 74 -12.62 8.64 -3.26
N ALA A 75 -11.53 9.39 -3.29
CA ALA A 75 -11.53 10.81 -3.61
C ALA A 75 -11.52 11.07 -5.13
N GLU A 76 -11.72 12.32 -5.52
CA GLU A 76 -11.69 12.74 -6.92
C GLU A 76 -10.27 12.87 -7.50
N ASP A 77 -9.25 13.01 -6.66
CA ASP A 77 -7.83 13.02 -7.03
C ASP A 77 -6.92 12.66 -5.83
N GLU A 78 -5.61 12.61 -6.06
CA GLU A 78 -4.63 12.27 -5.03
C GLU A 78 -4.50 13.33 -3.95
N ILE A 79 -4.70 14.61 -4.28
CA ILE A 79 -4.61 15.73 -3.34
C ILE A 79 -5.80 15.67 -2.38
N ALA A 80 -7.00 15.48 -2.90
CA ALA A 80 -8.20 15.31 -2.08
C ALA A 80 -8.10 14.07 -1.19
N ALA A 81 -7.52 12.96 -1.69
CA ALA A 81 -7.35 11.74 -0.92
C ALA A 81 -6.44 11.95 0.31
N ILE A 82 -5.31 12.61 0.18
CA ILE A 82 -4.44 12.89 1.33
C ILE A 82 -5.08 13.93 2.26
N GLY A 83 -5.73 14.95 1.72
CA GLY A 83 -6.47 15.95 2.52
C GLY A 83 -7.54 15.30 3.38
N PHE A 84 -8.30 14.34 2.84
CA PHE A 84 -9.28 13.56 3.59
C PHE A 84 -8.63 12.75 4.71
N ALA A 85 -7.51 12.05 4.44
CA ALA A 85 -6.81 11.28 5.46
C ALA A 85 -6.26 12.15 6.59
N ILE A 86 -5.72 13.33 6.27
CA ILE A 86 -5.27 14.33 7.25
C ILE A 86 -6.45 14.83 8.09
N GLY A 87 -7.57 15.18 7.46
CA GLY A 87 -8.77 15.62 8.17
C GLY A 87 -9.33 14.54 9.11
N ALA A 88 -9.33 13.28 8.68
CA ALA A 88 -9.73 12.14 9.52
C ALA A 88 -8.78 11.97 10.71
N SER A 89 -7.47 12.07 10.49
CA SER A 89 -6.47 11.99 11.56
C SER A 89 -6.61 13.16 12.55
N TYR A 90 -6.79 14.38 12.04
CA TYR A 90 -7.06 15.56 12.87
C TYR A 90 -8.33 15.39 13.74
N ALA A 91 -9.34 14.72 13.23
CA ALA A 91 -10.55 14.36 13.95
C ALA A 91 -10.38 13.19 14.94
N GLY A 92 -9.16 12.70 15.16
CA GLY A 92 -8.84 11.64 16.09
C GLY A 92 -9.02 10.22 15.56
N LYS A 93 -9.13 10.04 14.25
CA LYS A 93 -9.21 8.73 13.61
C LYS A 93 -7.84 8.25 13.17
N THR A 94 -7.59 6.95 13.25
CA THR A 94 -6.39 6.37 12.64
C THR A 94 -6.59 6.27 11.13
N ALA A 95 -5.78 7.01 10.37
CA ALA A 95 -5.98 7.15 8.93
C ALA A 95 -4.74 6.89 8.10
N CYS A 96 -4.93 6.36 6.89
CA CYS A 96 -3.87 6.28 5.90
C CYS A 96 -4.36 6.65 4.50
N THR A 97 -3.41 6.95 3.62
CA THR A 97 -3.68 7.11 2.19
C THR A 97 -2.81 6.15 1.38
N ILE A 98 -3.36 5.66 0.27
CA ILE A 98 -2.72 4.66 -0.60
C ILE A 98 -2.54 5.27 -1.98
N THR A 99 -1.35 5.13 -2.56
CA THR A 99 -1.01 5.71 -3.86
C THR A 99 0.15 4.97 -4.54
N SER A 100 0.61 5.51 -5.66
CA SER A 100 1.82 5.13 -6.39
C SER A 100 2.64 6.39 -6.72
N GLY A 101 3.82 6.25 -7.29
CA GLY A 101 4.77 7.32 -7.52
C GLY A 101 4.21 8.66 -8.02
N PRO A 102 3.45 8.71 -9.12
CA PRO A 102 2.85 9.97 -9.59
C PRO A 102 1.93 10.63 -8.55
N GLY A 103 1.14 9.83 -7.84
CA GLY A 103 0.27 10.33 -6.79
C GLY A 103 1.03 10.75 -5.54
N LEU A 104 2.15 10.10 -5.20
CA LEU A 104 3.04 10.55 -4.12
C LEU A 104 3.60 11.95 -4.42
N ALA A 105 4.00 12.21 -5.67
CA ALA A 105 4.46 13.52 -6.11
C ALA A 105 3.39 14.60 -5.93
N LEU A 106 2.13 14.33 -6.26
CA LEU A 106 1.01 15.24 -6.07
C LEU A 106 0.67 15.50 -4.59
N LYS A 107 1.02 14.59 -3.70
CA LYS A 107 0.77 14.67 -2.26
C LYS A 107 1.83 15.48 -1.49
N THR A 108 2.89 15.93 -2.15
CA THR A 108 4.07 16.55 -1.53
C THR A 108 3.71 17.71 -0.59
N GLU A 109 2.87 18.65 -1.00
CA GLU A 109 2.45 19.78 -0.17
C GLU A 109 1.75 19.32 1.12
N PHE A 110 0.79 18.41 1.01
CA PHE A 110 0.07 17.89 2.17
C PHE A 110 0.94 17.05 3.12
N LEU A 111 1.99 16.39 2.62
CA LEU A 111 2.97 15.74 3.49
C LEU A 111 3.72 16.78 4.35
N GLY A 112 4.13 17.88 3.77
CA GLY A 112 4.70 19.02 4.49
C GLY A 112 3.71 19.61 5.50
N TYR A 113 2.46 19.79 5.09
CA TYR A 113 1.40 20.28 5.98
C TYR A 113 1.15 19.36 7.18
N ALA A 114 1.14 18.04 6.97
CA ALA A 114 0.97 17.08 8.07
C ALA A 114 2.08 17.20 9.12
N VAL A 115 3.33 17.44 8.68
CA VAL A 115 4.47 17.70 9.59
C VAL A 115 4.29 19.02 10.34
N MET A 116 3.95 20.10 9.62
CA MET A 116 3.76 21.42 10.23
C MET A 116 2.62 21.47 11.23
N ALA A 117 1.57 20.71 10.99
CA ALA A 117 0.38 20.64 11.86
C ALA A 117 0.46 19.50 12.91
N GLU A 118 1.58 18.75 12.94
CA GLU A 118 1.79 17.60 13.84
C GLU A 118 0.67 16.56 13.75
N ILE A 119 0.18 16.30 12.53
CA ILE A 119 -0.90 15.35 12.27
C ILE A 119 -0.29 14.01 11.86
N PRO A 120 -0.49 12.94 12.63
CA PRO A 120 0.01 11.61 12.28
C PRO A 120 -0.66 11.08 11.02
N LEU A 121 0.14 10.58 10.08
CA LEU A 121 -0.33 10.09 8.80
C LEU A 121 0.53 8.94 8.30
N VAL A 122 -0.11 7.87 7.85
CA VAL A 122 0.57 6.79 7.12
C VAL A 122 0.27 6.91 5.64
N VAL A 123 1.33 6.88 4.81
CA VAL A 123 1.22 6.86 3.36
C VAL A 123 1.77 5.53 2.83
N ILE A 124 0.96 4.78 2.12
CA ILE A 124 1.35 3.54 1.46
C ILE A 124 1.61 3.86 -0.01
N ASN A 125 2.88 3.82 -0.42
CA ASN A 125 3.29 4.04 -1.80
C ASN A 125 3.68 2.72 -2.47
N VAL A 126 2.86 2.25 -3.40
CA VAL A 126 3.14 1.04 -4.19
C VAL A 126 3.83 1.49 -5.48
N GLN A 127 5.15 1.29 -5.55
CA GLN A 127 6.00 1.83 -6.60
C GLN A 127 5.72 1.22 -7.98
N ARG A 128 6.01 1.99 -9.02
CA ARG A 128 5.95 1.59 -10.42
C ARG A 128 7.02 2.31 -11.24
N GLY A 129 7.25 1.86 -12.47
CA GLY A 129 8.21 2.50 -13.37
C GLY A 129 7.86 3.97 -13.64
N GLY A 130 8.87 4.84 -13.47
CA GLY A 130 8.83 6.27 -13.76
C GLY A 130 9.56 6.63 -15.04
N PRO A 131 9.83 7.94 -15.31
CA PRO A 131 9.30 9.13 -14.60
C PRO A 131 7.86 9.48 -14.98
N SER A 132 7.25 10.43 -14.24
CA SER A 132 5.87 10.92 -14.44
C SER A 132 4.85 9.79 -14.36
N THR A 133 3.87 9.75 -15.26
CA THR A 133 2.89 8.65 -15.34
C THR A 133 3.57 7.29 -15.56
N GLY A 134 4.71 7.29 -16.24
CA GLY A 134 5.63 6.17 -16.35
C GLY A 134 5.01 4.92 -16.95
N LEU A 135 5.38 3.78 -16.38
CA LEU A 135 4.98 2.45 -16.83
C LEU A 135 4.13 1.76 -15.75
N PRO A 136 2.80 1.94 -15.74
CA PRO A 136 1.92 1.52 -14.65
C PRO A 136 2.00 0.03 -14.27
N THR A 137 2.34 -0.81 -15.22
CA THR A 137 2.41 -2.28 -15.05
C THR A 137 3.85 -2.81 -14.92
N LYS A 138 4.85 -1.92 -14.84
CA LYS A 138 6.25 -2.31 -14.70
C LYS A 138 6.76 -1.98 -13.30
N VAL A 139 7.45 -2.94 -12.71
CA VAL A 139 8.03 -2.83 -11.37
C VAL A 139 9.34 -2.07 -11.44
N GLU A 140 9.46 -1.04 -10.61
CA GLU A 140 10.70 -0.27 -10.43
C GLU A 140 10.69 0.36 -9.04
N GLN A 141 11.84 0.46 -8.38
CA GLN A 141 12.03 1.21 -7.15
C GLN A 141 12.58 2.61 -7.48
N GLY A 142 11.74 3.45 -8.08
CA GLY A 142 12.10 4.82 -8.50
C GLY A 142 11.76 5.90 -7.49
N ASP A 143 10.93 5.61 -6.49
CA ASP A 143 10.32 6.64 -5.62
C ASP A 143 11.08 6.82 -4.29
N LEU A 144 12.06 5.98 -3.96
CA LEU A 144 12.68 5.96 -2.63
C LEU A 144 13.37 7.28 -2.29
N LEU A 145 14.14 7.84 -3.20
CA LEU A 145 14.82 9.13 -2.98
C LEU A 145 13.81 10.29 -2.90
N ALA A 146 12.74 10.24 -3.69
CA ALA A 146 11.65 11.22 -3.60
C ALA A 146 10.93 11.11 -2.25
N ALA A 147 10.68 9.89 -1.75
CA ALA A 147 10.09 9.68 -0.44
C ALA A 147 11.00 10.20 0.70
N LEU A 148 12.31 10.04 0.58
CA LEU A 148 13.27 10.49 1.60
C LEU A 148 13.52 12.00 1.55
N TYR A 149 13.75 12.55 0.36
CA TYR A 149 14.30 13.89 0.18
C TYR A 149 13.43 14.82 -0.69
N GLY A 150 12.35 14.33 -1.27
CA GLY A 150 11.54 15.06 -2.24
C GLY A 150 10.59 16.12 -1.63
N GLN A 151 10.87 16.59 -0.42
CA GLN A 151 10.07 17.61 0.28
C GLN A 151 10.83 18.93 0.35
N PRO A 152 10.19 20.09 0.14
CA PRO A 152 10.77 21.37 0.47
C PRO A 152 10.80 21.58 2.00
N GLY A 153 11.87 22.19 2.49
CA GLY A 153 12.07 22.48 3.91
C GLY A 153 12.39 21.25 4.77
N ASP A 154 12.39 21.44 6.08
CA ASP A 154 12.65 20.39 7.06
C ASP A 154 11.36 19.62 7.34
N THR A 155 11.22 18.45 6.73
CA THR A 155 10.07 17.59 6.86
C THR A 155 10.50 16.19 7.32
N PRO A 156 10.79 16.01 8.62
CA PRO A 156 11.19 14.71 9.15
C PRO A 156 10.06 13.69 8.97
N LYS A 157 10.41 12.52 8.45
CA LYS A 157 9.48 11.40 8.26
C LYS A 157 10.22 10.08 8.32
N VAL A 158 9.51 9.04 8.70
CA VAL A 158 10.03 7.68 8.66
C VAL A 158 9.66 7.05 7.33
N VAL A 159 10.63 6.48 6.63
CA VAL A 159 10.41 5.73 5.39
C VAL A 159 10.77 4.27 5.64
N LEU A 160 9.80 3.39 5.43
CA LEU A 160 9.94 1.94 5.54
C LEU A 160 9.85 1.32 4.14
N ALA A 161 10.83 0.52 3.78
CA ALA A 161 10.91 -0.13 2.46
C ALA A 161 10.89 -1.65 2.61
N PRO A 162 9.70 -2.30 2.60
CA PRO A 162 9.60 -3.75 2.74
C PRO A 162 10.24 -4.47 1.55
N ALA A 163 11.04 -5.50 1.83
CA ALA A 163 11.70 -6.34 0.85
C ALA A 163 10.97 -7.66 0.60
N THR A 164 10.08 -8.05 1.52
CA THR A 164 9.33 -9.29 1.45
C THR A 164 7.82 -9.07 1.61
N ILE A 165 7.02 -10.07 1.23
CA ILE A 165 5.56 -10.03 1.42
C ILE A 165 5.21 -9.96 2.92
N GLU A 166 5.97 -10.63 3.76
CA GLU A 166 5.81 -10.61 5.20
C GLU A 166 6.09 -9.21 5.78
N GLU A 167 7.16 -8.56 5.33
CA GLU A 167 7.47 -7.18 5.72
C GLU A 167 6.40 -6.19 5.26
N CYS A 168 5.76 -6.40 4.11
CA CYS A 168 4.61 -5.59 3.70
C CYS A 168 3.49 -5.59 4.74
N PHE A 169 3.26 -6.71 5.41
CA PHE A 169 2.29 -6.80 6.51
C PHE A 169 2.79 -6.09 7.77
N HIS A 170 3.99 -6.44 8.23
CA HIS A 170 4.52 -5.96 9.51
C HIS A 170 4.86 -4.46 9.49
N PHE A 171 5.34 -3.93 8.37
CA PHE A 171 5.74 -2.53 8.29
C PHE A 171 4.55 -1.56 8.30
N VAL A 172 3.37 -1.98 7.86
CA VAL A 172 2.16 -1.16 8.05
C VAL A 172 1.81 -1.03 9.53
N ILE A 173 1.93 -2.14 10.29
CA ILE A 173 1.69 -2.13 11.74
C ILE A 173 2.74 -1.27 12.45
N LEU A 174 4.00 -1.38 12.04
CA LEU A 174 5.08 -0.54 12.57
C LEU A 174 4.85 0.94 12.26
N ALA A 175 4.57 1.28 11.01
CA ALA A 175 4.32 2.66 10.58
C ALA A 175 3.19 3.33 11.38
N ARG A 176 2.15 2.56 11.72
CA ARG A 176 1.04 3.08 12.54
C ARG A 176 1.44 3.32 14.01
N LYS A 177 2.45 2.60 14.51
CA LYS A 177 2.92 2.74 15.90
C LYS A 177 3.92 3.88 16.09
N LEU A 178 4.63 4.25 15.05
CA LEU A 178 5.59 5.36 15.04
C LEU A 178 4.88 6.70 14.90
#